data_682113ea1dbdf85e42e95cb207fd130e
#
_entry.id   682113ea1dbdf85e42e95cb207fd130e
#
_cell.length_a   1.000
_cell.length_b   1.000
_cell.length_c   1.000
_cell.angle_alpha   90.00
_cell.angle_beta   90.00
_cell.angle_gamma   90.00
#
_symmetry.space_group_name_H-M   'P 1'
#
loop_
_entity.id
_entity.type
_entity.pdbx_description
1 polymer ?
#
loop_
_entity_poly.entity_id
_entity_poly.type
_entity_poly.pdbx_seq_one_letter_code
_entity_poly.pdbx_strand_id
1 'polypeptide(L)'
;MAEWTEYTVADVILTVIDYRGKTPKKLGGDWSESGYRALSAKNIKTGKIVQEDSIRYVSEKMYRCWMKEEIQKGDILITSEAPFGQIYYWDSYEKIVLSQRLFALRVNNTFYPKYIYFYMISSLFQAELDCRATGTTVVGLRQPELLKCKICAPDYQEQKRIADTLWSIEQKINNNEMINNNLPTHPCNARITAKQRRQTPKTDECLHTDGKVSDRGGNEETAKQFSSLLAA
;
A
#
# COMPACT_ATOMS: atom_id res chain seq x y z
N MET A 1 -15.22 -13.45 -22.47
CA MET A 1 -15.04 -12.61 -21.27
C MET A 1 -13.94 -13.28 -20.45
N ALA A 2 -13.00 -12.52 -19.90
CA ALA A 2 -11.97 -13.08 -19.02
C ALA A 2 -12.64 -13.70 -17.79
N GLU A 3 -12.25 -14.91 -17.44
CA GLU A 3 -12.72 -15.59 -16.24
C GLU A 3 -11.99 -15.02 -15.03
N TRP A 4 -12.72 -14.56 -14.02
CA TRP A 4 -12.17 -13.99 -12.78
C TRP A 4 -12.20 -15.04 -11.69
N THR A 5 -11.05 -15.31 -11.10
CA THR A 5 -10.90 -16.31 -10.04
C THR A 5 -10.53 -15.64 -8.73
N GLU A 6 -11.16 -16.08 -7.63
CA GLU A 6 -10.84 -15.62 -6.29
C GLU A 6 -9.67 -16.42 -5.72
N TYR A 7 -8.72 -15.70 -5.17
CA TYR A 7 -7.53 -16.20 -4.47
C TYR A 7 -7.44 -15.57 -3.10
N THR A 8 -6.66 -16.16 -2.21
CA THR A 8 -6.22 -15.48 -0.98
C THR A 8 -4.88 -14.79 -1.21
N VAL A 9 -4.54 -13.82 -0.37
CA VAL A 9 -3.19 -13.23 -0.39
C VAL A 9 -2.12 -14.32 -0.23
N ALA A 10 -2.40 -15.39 0.56
CA ALA A 10 -1.48 -16.51 0.70
C ALA A 10 -1.20 -17.24 -0.62
N ASP A 11 -2.18 -17.33 -1.53
CA ASP A 11 -2.01 -17.98 -2.84
C ASP A 11 -1.21 -17.09 -3.82
N VAL A 12 -1.28 -15.77 -3.64
CA VAL A 12 -0.69 -14.77 -4.52
C VAL A 12 0.75 -14.43 -4.14
N ILE A 13 1.08 -14.49 -2.84
CA ILE A 13 2.37 -14.05 -2.32
C ILE A 13 3.34 -15.22 -2.20
N LEU A 14 4.54 -15.06 -2.79
CA LEU A 14 5.64 -16.00 -2.65
C LEU A 14 6.23 -15.94 -1.24
N THR A 15 6.43 -14.72 -0.70
CA THR A 15 7.01 -14.52 0.62
C THR A 15 6.55 -13.22 1.26
N VAL A 16 6.41 -13.25 2.57
CA VAL A 16 6.20 -12.04 3.39
C VAL A 16 7.50 -11.70 4.10
N ILE A 17 8.04 -10.53 3.82
CA ILE A 17 9.26 -10.02 4.46
C ILE A 17 8.84 -9.16 5.64
N ASP A 18 9.08 -9.67 6.85
CA ASP A 18 8.68 -9.03 8.10
C ASP A 18 9.86 -8.88 9.06
N TYR A 19 10.25 -7.65 9.28
CA TYR A 19 11.31 -7.31 10.23
C TYR A 19 10.82 -6.42 11.38
N ARG A 20 9.51 -6.37 11.60
CA ARG A 20 8.92 -5.61 12.71
C ARG A 20 9.51 -6.06 14.05
N GLY A 21 9.77 -5.10 14.92
CA GLY A 21 10.38 -5.37 16.23
C GLY A 21 11.91 -5.46 16.23
N LYS A 22 12.58 -5.48 15.05
CA LYS A 22 14.03 -5.27 14.97
C LYS A 22 14.35 -3.79 15.15
N THR A 23 15.43 -3.50 15.83
CA THR A 23 16.01 -2.16 15.97
C THR A 23 17.52 -2.29 15.98
N PRO A 24 18.30 -1.22 15.63
CA PRO A 24 19.75 -1.29 15.68
C PRO A 24 20.27 -1.72 17.04
N LYS A 25 19.67 -1.20 18.13
CA LYS A 25 20.06 -1.58 19.52
C LYS A 25 19.90 -3.07 19.77
N LYS A 26 18.82 -3.70 19.32
CA LYS A 26 18.61 -5.15 19.46
C LYS A 26 19.60 -5.98 18.62
N LEU A 27 20.17 -5.38 17.58
CA LEU A 27 21.15 -6.01 16.70
C LEU A 27 22.60 -5.65 17.07
N GLY A 28 22.80 -5.00 18.22
CA GLY A 28 24.14 -4.69 18.75
C GLY A 28 24.80 -3.46 18.09
N GLY A 29 24.01 -2.50 17.61
CA GLY A 29 24.53 -1.29 17.01
C GLY A 29 23.60 -0.09 17.15
N ASP A 30 23.83 0.94 16.36
CA ASP A 30 23.04 2.17 16.37
C ASP A 30 22.74 2.65 14.94
N TRP A 31 21.94 3.71 14.84
CA TRP A 31 21.67 4.43 13.59
C TRP A 31 22.94 5.09 13.08
N SER A 32 23.03 5.32 11.79
CA SER A 32 24.12 6.06 11.15
C SER A 32 23.60 7.34 10.48
N GLU A 33 24.51 8.28 10.25
CA GLU A 33 24.17 9.53 9.55
C GLU A 33 23.92 9.32 8.05
N SER A 34 24.46 8.24 7.50
CA SER A 34 24.34 7.89 6.08
C SER A 34 24.35 6.37 5.89
N GLY A 35 24.03 5.92 4.67
CA GLY A 35 24.01 4.51 4.30
C GLY A 35 22.67 4.07 3.75
N TYR A 36 22.15 2.92 4.22
CA TYR A 36 20.88 2.35 3.73
C TYR A 36 19.69 2.98 4.45
N ARG A 37 18.70 3.44 3.67
CA ARG A 37 17.46 4.06 4.19
C ARG A 37 16.63 3.04 4.95
N ALA A 38 16.20 3.38 6.15
CA ALA A 38 15.30 2.55 6.97
C ALA A 38 13.88 3.12 6.92
N LEU A 39 13.02 2.50 6.10
CA LEU A 39 11.62 2.88 5.96
C LEU A 39 10.78 2.25 7.06
N SER A 40 9.87 3.03 7.61
CA SER A 40 8.87 2.62 8.59
C SER A 40 7.47 3.01 8.12
N ALA A 41 6.42 2.55 8.79
CA ALA A 41 5.06 2.86 8.42
C ALA A 41 4.78 4.36 8.23
N LYS A 42 5.37 5.24 9.05
CA LYS A 42 5.20 6.69 8.91
C LYS A 42 5.72 7.27 7.59
N ASN A 43 6.63 6.57 6.93
CA ASN A 43 7.22 6.99 5.66
C ASN A 43 6.40 6.53 4.45
N ILE A 44 5.38 5.70 4.66
CA ILE A 44 4.55 5.15 3.60
C ILE A 44 3.18 5.82 3.63
N LYS A 45 2.79 6.37 2.50
CA LYS A 45 1.42 6.73 2.14
C LYS A 45 1.12 6.04 0.82
N THR A 46 -0.13 5.65 0.62
CA THR A 46 -0.50 4.92 -0.61
C THR A 46 0.02 5.66 -1.85
N GLY A 47 0.82 4.95 -2.65
CA GLY A 47 1.47 5.46 -3.84
C GLY A 47 2.69 6.38 -3.62
N LYS A 48 3.04 6.75 -2.38
CA LYS A 48 4.10 7.74 -2.13
C LYS A 48 4.95 7.41 -0.89
N ILE A 49 6.23 7.79 -0.96
CA ILE A 49 7.08 7.92 0.23
C ILE A 49 6.93 9.36 0.74
N VAL A 50 6.71 9.49 2.04
CA VAL A 50 6.49 10.77 2.71
C VAL A 50 7.42 10.93 3.92
N GLN A 51 7.52 12.16 4.46
CA GLN A 51 8.35 12.47 5.63
C GLN A 51 9.80 12.01 5.45
N GLU A 52 10.38 12.28 4.28
CA GLU A 52 11.73 11.84 3.93
C GLU A 52 12.79 12.31 4.93
N ASP A 53 12.65 13.53 5.47
CA ASP A 53 13.54 14.10 6.49
C ASP A 53 13.57 13.27 7.79
N SER A 54 12.56 12.42 8.00
CA SER A 54 12.46 11.55 9.17
C SER A 54 13.05 10.16 8.95
N ILE A 55 13.50 9.85 7.73
CA ILE A 55 14.11 8.57 7.39
C ILE A 55 15.48 8.50 8.04
N ARG A 56 15.73 7.41 8.78
CA ARG A 56 17.03 7.12 9.37
C ARG A 56 17.83 6.19 8.48
N TYR A 57 19.13 6.14 8.74
CA TYR A 57 20.05 5.33 7.97
C TYR A 57 20.71 4.27 8.84
N VAL A 58 21.15 3.18 8.21
CA VAL A 58 21.99 2.17 8.84
C VAL A 58 23.23 1.91 8.00
N SER A 59 24.33 1.55 8.68
CA SER A 59 25.57 1.15 8.01
C SER A 59 25.40 -0.15 7.22
N GLU A 60 26.31 -0.43 6.29
CA GLU A 60 26.32 -1.68 5.52
C GLU A 60 26.38 -2.93 6.42
N LYS A 61 27.20 -2.89 7.48
CA LYS A 61 27.27 -3.99 8.46
C LYS A 61 25.91 -4.23 9.11
N MET A 62 25.22 -3.17 9.50
CA MET A 62 23.88 -3.28 10.10
C MET A 62 22.85 -3.76 9.09
N TYR A 63 22.89 -3.27 7.84
CA TYR A 63 22.03 -3.72 6.76
C TYR A 63 22.13 -5.24 6.57
N ARG A 64 23.34 -5.79 6.41
CA ARG A 64 23.57 -7.24 6.26
C ARG A 64 23.13 -8.07 7.46
N CYS A 65 23.22 -7.50 8.66
CA CYS A 65 22.74 -8.15 9.89
C CYS A 65 21.21 -8.16 9.95
N TRP A 66 20.55 -7.09 9.49
CA TRP A 66 19.11 -6.88 9.59
C TRP A 66 18.34 -7.56 8.48
N MET A 67 18.71 -7.30 7.21
CA MET A 67 17.99 -7.74 6.01
C MET A 67 18.55 -9.07 5.52
N LYS A 68 17.96 -10.18 6.01
CA LYS A 68 18.29 -11.52 5.51
C LYS A 68 17.65 -11.79 4.16
N GLU A 69 16.43 -11.30 3.98
CA GLU A 69 15.73 -11.23 2.70
C GLU A 69 15.69 -9.76 2.29
N GLU A 70 16.31 -9.43 1.17
CA GLU A 70 16.38 -8.05 0.67
C GLU A 70 15.10 -7.68 -0.08
N ILE A 71 14.71 -6.40 -0.01
CA ILE A 71 13.63 -5.85 -0.82
C ILE A 71 14.07 -5.76 -2.26
N GLN A 72 13.20 -6.20 -3.16
CA GLN A 72 13.45 -6.21 -4.60
C GLN A 72 12.44 -5.31 -5.31
N LYS A 73 12.83 -4.84 -6.50
CA LYS A 73 11.90 -4.16 -7.41
C LYS A 73 10.70 -5.08 -7.70
N GLY A 74 9.49 -4.55 -7.51
CA GLY A 74 8.24 -5.30 -7.64
C GLY A 74 7.64 -5.77 -6.32
N ASP A 75 8.36 -5.65 -5.20
CA ASP A 75 7.79 -5.92 -3.88
C ASP A 75 6.75 -4.85 -3.51
N ILE A 76 5.71 -5.25 -2.79
CA ILE A 76 4.64 -4.37 -2.34
C ILE A 76 4.81 -4.14 -0.84
N LEU A 77 5.02 -2.88 -0.44
CA LEU A 77 5.11 -2.50 0.96
C LEU A 77 3.71 -2.21 1.50
N ILE A 78 3.38 -2.74 2.68
CA ILE A 78 2.10 -2.48 3.35
C ILE A 78 2.33 -2.15 4.83
N THR A 79 1.68 -1.11 5.31
CA THR A 79 1.76 -0.71 6.71
C THR A 79 0.78 -1.53 7.57
N SER A 80 1.28 -2.08 8.67
CA SER A 80 0.45 -2.86 9.58
C SER A 80 -0.34 -2.02 10.56
N GLU A 81 0.17 -0.83 10.92
CA GLU A 81 -0.47 0.09 11.87
C GLU A 81 0.18 1.48 11.80
N ALA A 82 -0.54 2.50 12.21
CA ALA A 82 -0.11 3.89 12.44
C ALA A 82 0.85 4.51 11.37
N PRO A 83 0.37 4.72 10.12
CA PRO A 83 -0.96 4.53 9.61
C PRO A 83 -1.24 3.09 9.19
N PHE A 84 -2.50 2.65 9.28
CA PHE A 84 -2.96 1.33 8.88
C PHE A 84 -3.22 1.26 7.36
N GLY A 85 -2.90 0.12 6.73
CA GLY A 85 -3.35 -0.22 5.37
C GLY A 85 -2.75 0.62 4.24
N GLN A 86 -1.70 1.40 4.47
CA GLN A 86 -1.05 2.16 3.40
C GLN A 86 -0.18 1.23 2.55
N ILE A 87 -0.24 1.39 1.24
CA ILE A 87 0.38 0.48 0.28
C ILE A 87 1.27 1.25 -0.68
N TYR A 88 2.47 0.72 -0.93
CA TYR A 88 3.44 1.30 -1.84
C TYR A 88 4.09 0.22 -2.70
N TYR A 89 4.14 0.43 -4.01
CA TYR A 89 4.84 -0.43 -4.95
C TYR A 89 6.31 -0.03 -5.04
N TRP A 90 7.23 -0.94 -4.73
CA TRP A 90 8.66 -0.67 -4.77
C TRP A 90 9.19 -0.79 -6.21
N ASP A 91 9.27 0.33 -6.93
CA ASP A 91 9.77 0.38 -8.32
C ASP A 91 11.23 0.86 -8.39
N SER A 92 12.08 0.40 -7.46
CA SER A 92 13.49 0.79 -7.38
C SER A 92 14.39 -0.41 -7.14
N TYR A 93 15.63 -0.29 -7.55
CA TYR A 93 16.71 -1.23 -7.20
C TYR A 93 17.48 -0.78 -5.94
N GLU A 94 17.10 0.33 -5.35
CA GLU A 94 17.69 0.80 -4.11
C GLU A 94 17.48 -0.21 -2.99
N LYS A 95 18.56 -0.50 -2.26
CA LYS A 95 18.49 -1.35 -1.07
C LYS A 95 18.02 -0.54 0.13
N ILE A 96 16.96 -1.00 0.75
CA ILE A 96 16.34 -0.37 1.93
C ILE A 96 16.20 -1.35 3.08
N VAL A 97 16.07 -0.83 4.28
CA VAL A 97 15.72 -1.60 5.47
C VAL A 97 14.24 -1.43 5.78
N LEU A 98 13.53 -2.54 5.97
CA LEU A 98 12.19 -2.51 6.55
C LEU A 98 12.31 -2.36 8.07
N SER A 99 11.76 -1.27 8.56
CA SER A 99 11.74 -0.95 9.97
C SER A 99 10.35 -1.24 10.57
N GLN A 100 9.92 -0.42 11.52
CA GLN A 100 8.74 -0.70 12.33
C GLN A 100 7.43 -0.63 11.54
N ARG A 101 6.51 -1.56 11.81
CA ARG A 101 5.10 -1.55 11.36
C ARG A 101 4.93 -1.64 9.86
N LEU A 102 5.88 -2.27 9.18
CA LEU A 102 5.91 -2.39 7.72
C LEU A 102 6.20 -3.84 7.33
N PHE A 103 5.38 -4.39 6.44
CA PHE A 103 5.62 -5.64 5.71
C PHE A 103 6.08 -5.33 4.30
N ALA A 104 6.79 -6.27 3.68
CA ALA A 104 6.88 -6.33 2.23
C ALA A 104 6.36 -7.68 1.74
N LEU A 105 5.64 -7.64 0.63
CA LEU A 105 5.01 -8.78 0.01
C LEU A 105 5.66 -8.99 -1.36
N ARG A 106 6.27 -10.15 -1.57
CA ARG A 106 6.78 -10.55 -2.87
C ARG A 106 5.73 -11.40 -3.56
N VAL A 107 5.26 -10.93 -4.70
CA VAL A 107 4.26 -11.63 -5.50
C VAL A 107 4.92 -12.83 -6.21
N ASN A 108 4.23 -13.96 -6.29
CA ASN A 108 4.71 -15.11 -7.03
C ASN A 108 4.58 -14.89 -8.55
N ASN A 109 5.31 -15.69 -9.34
CA ASN A 109 5.42 -15.48 -10.80
C ASN A 109 4.13 -15.75 -11.59
N THR A 110 3.09 -16.30 -10.96
CA THR A 110 1.79 -16.57 -11.60
C THR A 110 0.94 -15.30 -11.70
N PHE A 111 1.26 -14.29 -10.89
CA PHE A 111 0.54 -13.02 -10.85
C PHE A 111 1.44 -11.85 -11.26
N TYR A 112 0.83 -10.82 -11.84
CA TYR A 112 1.54 -9.60 -12.23
C TYR A 112 1.62 -8.63 -11.03
N PRO A 113 2.82 -8.28 -10.51
CA PRO A 113 2.95 -7.54 -9.26
C PRO A 113 2.25 -6.17 -9.26
N LYS A 114 2.28 -5.43 -10.37
CA LYS A 114 1.56 -4.16 -10.50
C LYS A 114 0.05 -4.34 -10.43
N TYR A 115 -0.49 -5.46 -10.97
CA TYR A 115 -1.92 -5.76 -10.86
C TYR A 115 -2.31 -5.97 -9.39
N ILE A 116 -1.54 -6.75 -8.66
CA ILE A 116 -1.77 -7.01 -7.24
C ILE A 116 -1.68 -5.70 -6.43
N TYR A 117 -0.71 -4.83 -6.73
CA TYR A 117 -0.62 -3.51 -6.13
C TYR A 117 -1.90 -2.70 -6.35
N PHE A 118 -2.39 -2.58 -7.60
CA PHE A 118 -3.62 -1.84 -7.90
C PHE A 118 -4.85 -2.45 -7.25
N TYR A 119 -4.93 -3.79 -7.22
CA TYR A 119 -6.01 -4.46 -6.51
C TYR A 119 -5.98 -4.13 -5.01
N MET A 120 -4.81 -4.18 -4.38
CA MET A 120 -4.65 -3.91 -2.95
C MET A 120 -4.96 -2.46 -2.55
N ILE A 121 -4.77 -1.48 -3.43
CA ILE A 121 -5.16 -0.09 -3.16
C ILE A 121 -6.64 0.19 -3.44
N SER A 122 -7.37 -0.75 -4.06
CA SER A 122 -8.80 -0.59 -4.34
C SER A 122 -9.64 -0.56 -3.06
N SER A 123 -10.80 0.08 -3.14
CA SER A 123 -11.76 0.14 -2.01
C SER A 123 -12.21 -1.24 -1.56
N LEU A 124 -12.30 -2.21 -2.47
CA LEU A 124 -12.68 -3.60 -2.16
C LEU A 124 -11.66 -4.24 -1.23
N PHE A 125 -10.39 -4.18 -1.57
CA PHE A 125 -9.33 -4.76 -0.73
C PHE A 125 -9.14 -4.00 0.57
N GLN A 126 -9.28 -2.67 0.55
CA GLN A 126 -9.20 -1.85 1.77
C GLN A 126 -10.35 -2.21 2.75
N ALA A 127 -11.56 -2.42 2.27
CA ALA A 127 -12.67 -2.90 3.09
C ALA A 127 -12.41 -4.30 3.68
N GLU A 128 -11.78 -5.21 2.91
CA GLU A 128 -11.37 -6.52 3.40
C GLU A 128 -10.29 -6.42 4.49
N LEU A 129 -9.34 -5.48 4.35
CA LEU A 129 -8.35 -5.20 5.40
C LEU A 129 -9.01 -4.66 6.67
N ASP A 130 -9.94 -3.71 6.53
CA ASP A 130 -10.66 -3.11 7.67
C ASP A 130 -11.45 -4.15 8.44
N CYS A 131 -12.12 -5.08 7.75
CA CYS A 131 -12.87 -6.18 8.39
C CYS A 131 -11.97 -7.13 9.20
N ARG A 132 -10.68 -7.24 8.86
CA ARG A 132 -9.71 -8.12 9.52
C ARG A 132 -8.78 -7.39 10.49
N ALA A 133 -8.93 -6.09 10.57
CA ALA A 133 -8.16 -5.27 11.49
C ALA A 133 -8.54 -5.56 12.94
N THR A 134 -7.57 -5.53 13.81
CA THR A 134 -7.75 -5.78 15.24
C THR A 134 -7.20 -4.62 16.06
N GLY A 135 -7.81 -4.35 17.20
CA GLY A 135 -7.38 -3.33 18.16
C GLY A 135 -8.40 -2.21 18.32
N THR A 136 -8.63 -1.79 19.56
CA THR A 136 -9.57 -0.72 19.90
C THR A 136 -8.92 0.65 19.95
N THR A 137 -7.66 0.75 20.38
CA THR A 137 -6.92 2.01 20.49
C THR A 137 -6.00 2.24 19.29
N VAL A 138 -5.32 1.20 18.83
CA VAL A 138 -4.50 1.22 17.61
C VAL A 138 -4.94 0.07 16.73
N VAL A 139 -5.55 0.43 15.62
CA VAL A 139 -5.96 -0.55 14.61
C VAL A 139 -4.70 -1.11 13.94
N GLY A 140 -4.61 -2.42 13.90
CA GLY A 140 -3.45 -3.11 13.34
C GLY A 140 -3.81 -4.38 12.59
N LEU A 141 -2.95 -4.76 11.64
CA LEU A 141 -3.07 -5.98 10.85
C LEU A 141 -2.03 -7.00 11.27
N ARG A 142 -2.48 -8.18 11.62
CA ARG A 142 -1.60 -9.33 11.85
C ARG A 142 -1.34 -10.04 10.53
N GLN A 143 -0.12 -10.54 10.33
CA GLN A 143 0.27 -11.27 9.12
C GLN A 143 -0.70 -12.42 8.77
N PRO A 144 -1.16 -13.29 9.72
CA PRO A 144 -2.11 -14.34 9.38
C PRO A 144 -3.46 -13.83 8.85
N GLU A 145 -3.91 -12.67 9.31
CA GLU A 145 -5.16 -12.06 8.82
C GLU A 145 -4.97 -11.42 7.44
N LEU A 146 -3.82 -10.79 7.19
CA LEU A 146 -3.46 -10.32 5.85
C LEU A 146 -3.47 -11.45 4.82
N LEU A 147 -2.89 -12.61 5.17
CA LEU A 147 -2.82 -13.76 4.27
C LEU A 147 -4.18 -14.36 3.90
N LYS A 148 -5.21 -14.12 4.70
CA LYS A 148 -6.60 -14.56 4.44
C LYS A 148 -7.40 -13.58 3.58
N CYS A 149 -6.91 -12.36 3.36
CA CYS A 149 -7.60 -11.38 2.53
C CYS A 149 -7.77 -11.92 1.11
N LYS A 150 -8.91 -11.58 0.48
CA LYS A 150 -9.28 -12.08 -0.83
C LYS A 150 -8.82 -11.16 -1.94
N ILE A 151 -8.39 -11.74 -3.04
CA ILE A 151 -7.97 -11.07 -4.26
C ILE A 151 -8.64 -11.76 -5.44
N CYS A 152 -9.35 -11.01 -6.28
CA CYS A 152 -9.87 -11.52 -7.56
C CYS A 152 -8.91 -11.16 -8.68
N ALA A 153 -8.55 -12.13 -9.51
CA ALA A 153 -7.65 -11.90 -10.64
C ALA A 153 -8.11 -12.69 -11.88
N PRO A 154 -8.00 -12.07 -13.08
CA PRO A 154 -8.14 -12.76 -14.36
C PRO A 154 -6.83 -13.50 -14.71
N ASP A 155 -6.74 -14.01 -15.93
CA ASP A 155 -5.48 -14.56 -16.45
C ASP A 155 -4.34 -13.52 -16.45
N TYR A 156 -3.09 -14.00 -16.50
CA TYR A 156 -1.89 -13.15 -16.39
C TYR A 156 -1.82 -12.06 -17.46
N GLN A 157 -2.26 -12.33 -18.69
CA GLN A 157 -2.18 -11.34 -19.78
C GLN A 157 -3.16 -10.19 -19.55
N GLU A 158 -4.33 -10.51 -19.05
CA GLU A 158 -5.33 -9.51 -18.71
C GLU A 158 -4.90 -8.71 -17.46
N GLN A 159 -4.32 -9.37 -16.44
CA GLN A 159 -3.71 -8.66 -15.31
C GLN A 159 -2.68 -7.63 -15.79
N LYS A 160 -1.81 -8.03 -16.72
CA LYS A 160 -0.78 -7.16 -17.28
C LYS A 160 -1.39 -5.98 -18.04
N ARG A 161 -2.39 -6.24 -18.89
CA ARG A 161 -3.08 -5.20 -19.69
C ARG A 161 -3.72 -4.14 -18.79
N ILE A 162 -4.44 -4.57 -17.77
CA ILE A 162 -5.09 -3.69 -16.79
C ILE A 162 -4.04 -2.86 -16.05
N ALA A 163 -3.05 -3.52 -15.50
CA ALA A 163 -2.04 -2.87 -14.66
C ALA A 163 -1.16 -1.90 -15.44
N ASP A 164 -0.77 -2.21 -16.67
CA ASP A 164 0.04 -1.31 -17.51
C ASP A 164 -0.75 -0.04 -17.86
N THR A 165 -2.07 -0.16 -18.10
CA THR A 165 -2.95 0.98 -18.31
C THR A 165 -3.01 1.88 -17.07
N LEU A 166 -3.32 1.31 -15.91
CA LEU A 166 -3.39 2.04 -14.64
C LEU A 166 -2.05 2.67 -14.26
N TRP A 167 -0.94 1.94 -14.48
CA TRP A 167 0.40 2.45 -14.22
C TRP A 167 0.73 3.67 -15.06
N SER A 168 0.33 3.67 -16.33
CA SER A 168 0.53 4.82 -17.21
C SER A 168 -0.21 6.07 -16.72
N ILE A 169 -1.39 5.90 -16.14
CA ILE A 169 -2.18 6.99 -15.55
C ILE A 169 -1.51 7.48 -14.26
N GLU A 170 -1.08 6.57 -13.38
CA GLU A 170 -0.40 6.93 -12.14
C GLU A 170 0.91 7.70 -12.42
N GLN A 171 1.69 7.28 -13.42
CA GLN A 171 2.88 8.01 -13.85
C GLN A 171 2.55 9.44 -14.32
N LYS A 172 1.45 9.63 -15.07
CA LYS A 172 1.01 10.97 -15.48
C LYS A 172 0.60 11.83 -14.29
N ILE A 173 -0.12 11.26 -13.32
CA ILE A 173 -0.49 11.97 -12.08
C ILE A 173 0.75 12.41 -11.33
N ASN A 174 1.72 11.52 -11.11
CA ASN A 174 2.97 11.81 -10.41
C ASN A 174 3.78 12.91 -11.15
N ASN A 175 3.89 12.81 -12.48
CA ASN A 175 4.58 13.84 -13.28
C ASN A 175 3.89 15.21 -13.17
N ASN A 176 2.55 15.26 -13.22
CA ASN A 176 1.81 16.51 -13.08
C ASN A 176 1.97 17.11 -11.68
N GLU A 177 2.00 16.28 -10.62
CA GLU A 177 2.29 16.76 -9.28
C GLU A 177 3.70 17.33 -9.16
N MET A 178 4.71 16.67 -9.74
CA MET A 178 6.08 17.20 -9.79
C MET A 178 6.14 18.55 -10.52
N ILE A 179 5.47 18.69 -11.66
CA ILE A 179 5.38 19.94 -12.39
C ILE A 179 4.73 21.02 -11.53
N ASN A 180 3.59 20.73 -10.91
CA ASN A 180 2.86 21.67 -10.06
C ASN A 180 3.69 22.13 -8.84
N ASN A 181 4.46 21.23 -8.25
CA ASN A 181 5.33 21.54 -7.11
C ASN A 181 6.51 22.44 -7.52
N ASN A 182 6.95 22.37 -8.78
CA ASN A 182 8.04 23.17 -9.32
C ASN A 182 7.58 24.49 -9.97
N LEU A 183 6.25 24.69 -10.14
CA LEU A 183 5.73 25.96 -10.66
C LEU A 183 5.87 27.06 -9.59
N PRO A 184 6.36 28.28 -9.97
CA PRO A 184 6.38 29.42 -9.07
C PRO A 184 4.96 29.66 -8.53
N THR A 185 4.84 29.85 -7.23
CA THR A 185 3.56 30.21 -6.59
C THR A 185 3.16 31.61 -7.05
N HIS A 186 2.39 31.69 -8.11
CA HIS A 186 1.79 32.96 -8.54
C HIS A 186 0.74 33.40 -7.49
N PRO A 187 0.66 34.68 -7.10
CA PRO A 187 -0.30 35.15 -6.09
C PRO A 187 -1.76 34.77 -6.36
N CYS A 188 -2.12 34.54 -7.64
CA CYS A 188 -3.44 34.05 -8.03
C CYS A 188 -3.72 32.59 -7.60
N ASN A 189 -2.72 31.74 -7.54
CA ASN A 189 -2.89 30.31 -7.16
C ASN A 189 -3.15 30.14 -5.67
N ALA A 190 -2.61 31.03 -4.83
CA ALA A 190 -2.88 31.02 -3.40
C ALA A 190 -4.37 31.27 -3.07
N ARG A 191 -5.08 32.02 -3.91
CA ARG A 191 -6.53 32.29 -3.73
C ARG A 191 -7.40 31.10 -4.14
N ILE A 192 -6.99 30.32 -5.14
CA ILE A 192 -7.75 29.15 -5.61
C ILE A 192 -7.67 28.02 -4.59
N THR A 193 -6.50 27.72 -4.07
CA THR A 193 -6.30 26.67 -3.05
C THR A 193 -6.98 27.02 -1.71
N ALA A 194 -7.01 28.31 -1.32
CA ALA A 194 -7.73 28.76 -0.15
C ALA A 194 -9.26 28.68 -0.31
N LYS A 195 -9.78 28.87 -1.55
CA LYS A 195 -11.21 28.79 -1.84
C LYS A 195 -11.70 27.34 -1.90
N GLN A 196 -10.89 26.40 -2.40
CA GLN A 196 -11.20 24.97 -2.42
C GLN A 196 -11.21 24.35 -1.02
N ARG A 197 -10.33 24.78 -0.09
CA ARG A 197 -10.33 24.32 1.30
C ARG A 197 -11.56 24.79 2.10
N ARG A 198 -12.31 25.81 1.66
CA ARG A 198 -13.51 26.31 2.32
C ARG A 198 -14.80 25.64 1.83
N GLN A 199 -14.75 24.79 0.81
CA GLN A 199 -15.91 24.16 0.18
C GLN A 199 -16.06 22.66 0.49
N THR A 200 -15.27 22.08 1.38
CA THR A 200 -15.56 20.75 1.91
C THR A 200 -16.62 20.86 2.99
N PRO A 201 -17.82 20.29 2.81
CA PRO A 201 -18.84 20.29 3.86
C PRO A 201 -18.31 19.45 5.05
N LYS A 202 -18.45 20.00 6.25
CA LYS A 202 -18.34 19.20 7.47
C LYS A 202 -19.59 18.32 7.52
N THR A 203 -19.44 17.04 7.25
CA THR A 203 -20.44 16.04 7.59
C THR A 203 -20.17 15.55 9.00
N ASP A 204 -20.71 16.27 9.97
CA ASP A 204 -21.04 15.69 11.27
C ASP A 204 -22.45 15.10 11.11
N GLU A 205 -22.56 13.78 11.29
CA GLU A 205 -23.63 13.12 12.04
C GLU A 205 -23.55 11.62 11.84
N CYS A 206 -23.08 10.94 12.88
CA CYS A 206 -23.22 9.49 13.04
C CYS A 206 -24.69 9.19 13.40
N LEU A 207 -25.38 8.45 12.55
CA LEU A 207 -26.58 7.73 12.94
C LEU A 207 -26.24 6.24 13.09
N HIS A 208 -26.27 5.77 14.33
CA HIS A 208 -26.32 4.34 14.66
C HIS A 208 -27.65 3.76 14.17
N THR A 209 -27.59 2.75 13.32
CA THR A 209 -28.68 1.80 13.14
C THR A 209 -28.12 0.38 13.18
N ASP A 210 -28.55 -0.38 14.20
CA ASP A 210 -28.33 -1.80 14.31
C ASP A 210 -29.07 -2.53 13.17
N GLY A 211 -28.32 -3.25 12.33
CA GLY A 211 -28.85 -4.07 11.25
C GLY A 211 -28.07 -5.36 11.12
N LYS A 212 -28.67 -6.46 11.58
CA LYS A 212 -28.22 -7.84 11.32
C LYS A 212 -28.10 -8.07 9.82
N VAL A 213 -26.92 -8.41 9.33
CA VAL A 213 -26.70 -8.86 7.95
C VAL A 213 -26.60 -10.37 7.94
N SER A 214 -27.53 -11.01 7.23
CA SER A 214 -27.54 -12.44 6.91
C SER A 214 -26.55 -12.74 5.79
N ASP A 215 -25.71 -13.70 6.03
CA ASP A 215 -24.71 -14.25 5.11
C ASP A 215 -25.38 -15.07 4.01
N ARG A 216 -25.33 -14.61 2.74
CA ARG A 216 -25.48 -15.41 1.50
C ARG A 216 -25.28 -14.55 0.25
N GLY A 217 -24.24 -14.87 -0.57
CA GLY A 217 -24.19 -14.48 -1.98
C GLY A 217 -23.10 -13.51 -2.43
N GLY A 218 -21.87 -13.58 -1.86
CA GLY A 218 -20.83 -12.56 -2.11
C GLY A 218 -20.00 -12.66 -3.39
N ASN A 219 -19.96 -13.79 -4.10
CA ASN A 219 -18.92 -14.03 -5.11
C ASN A 219 -19.16 -13.43 -6.51
N GLU A 220 -20.41 -13.37 -6.98
CA GLU A 220 -20.71 -12.84 -8.33
C GLU A 220 -20.81 -11.30 -8.38
N GLU A 221 -21.21 -10.70 -7.30
CA GLU A 221 -21.41 -9.25 -7.21
C GLU A 221 -20.09 -8.48 -7.13
N THR A 222 -19.10 -9.07 -6.47
CA THR A 222 -17.74 -8.49 -6.33
C THR A 222 -17.00 -8.44 -7.67
N ALA A 223 -17.10 -9.50 -8.47
CA ALA A 223 -16.51 -9.56 -9.80
C ALA A 223 -17.18 -8.57 -10.78
N LYS A 224 -18.49 -8.39 -10.69
CA LYS A 224 -19.24 -7.43 -11.50
C LYS A 224 -18.93 -5.98 -11.13
N GLN A 225 -18.76 -5.68 -9.84
CA GLN A 225 -18.39 -4.33 -9.38
C GLN A 225 -17.00 -3.92 -9.84
N PHE A 226 -16.02 -4.83 -9.81
CA PHE A 226 -14.67 -4.54 -10.28
C PHE A 226 -14.64 -4.33 -11.81
N SER A 227 -15.40 -5.14 -12.56
CA SER A 227 -15.53 -4.99 -14.00
C SER A 227 -16.22 -3.69 -14.41
N SER A 228 -17.20 -3.20 -13.63
CA SER A 228 -17.89 -1.93 -13.92
C SER A 228 -17.06 -0.69 -13.60
N LEU A 229 -16.18 -0.77 -12.59
CA LEU A 229 -15.25 0.32 -12.25
C LEU A 229 -14.13 0.50 -13.29
N LEU A 230 -13.80 -0.54 -14.06
CA LEU A 230 -12.79 -0.50 -15.12
C LEU A 230 -13.41 -0.15 -16.49
N ALA A 231 -14.73 -0.17 -16.62
CA ALA A 231 -15.45 0.14 -17.85
C ALA A 231 -16.02 1.58 -17.89
N ALA A 232 -15.88 2.33 -16.80
CA ALA A 232 -16.22 3.76 -16.67
C ALA A 232 -14.95 4.62 -16.66
#